data_5bd51f20a9ba03da8ea90970a4321e71
#
_entry.id   5bd51f20a9ba03da8ea90970a4321e71
#
_cell.length_a   1.000
_cell.length_b   1.000
_cell.length_c   1.000
_cell.angle_alpha   90.00
_cell.angle_beta   90.00
_cell.angle_gamma   90.00
#
_symmetry.space_group_name_H-M   'P 1'
#
loop_
_entity.id
_entity.type
_entity.pdbx_description
1 polymer ?
#
loop_
_entity_poly.entity_id
_entity_poly.type
_entity_poly.pdbx_seq_one_letter_code
_entity_poly.pdbx_strand_id
1 'polypeptide(L)'
;MAAITYWLGLQGFARRHHNIPFRRRIRDEQAPEYEGLSHRLKQLMQGQHLYRNPNLNLISLSAELGIPPYQLTQLLNDHFQQNFNDFVNTYRVEEAIRLSRDPAYAHLSLLGIAFEAGFNSKATFNRAVKKVTGKTPRELR
;
A
#
# COMPACT_ATOMS: atom_id res chain seq x y z
N MET A 1 -1.25 19.19 -11.96
CA MET A 1 -0.21 18.44 -12.68
C MET A 1 0.98 17.97 -11.83
N ALA A 2 0.91 18.06 -10.50
CA ALA A 2 2.01 17.67 -9.59
C ALA A 2 1.94 16.22 -9.05
N ALA A 3 0.88 15.47 -9.36
CA ALA A 3 0.69 14.11 -8.84
C ALA A 3 1.51 13.03 -9.58
N ILE A 4 1.90 13.29 -10.82
CA ILE A 4 2.60 12.31 -11.69
C ILE A 4 4.08 12.19 -11.31
N THR A 5 4.72 13.26 -10.87
CA THR A 5 6.14 13.27 -10.49
C THR A 5 6.40 12.57 -9.13
N TYR A 6 5.41 12.52 -8.25
CA TYR A 6 5.55 11.84 -6.95
C TYR A 6 5.45 10.32 -7.07
N TRP A 7 4.70 9.85 -8.05
CA TRP A 7 4.52 8.42 -8.31
C TRP A 7 5.79 7.75 -8.89
N LEU A 8 6.55 8.47 -9.72
CA LEU A 8 7.83 7.98 -10.27
C LEU A 8 8.95 7.91 -9.22
N GLY A 9 8.91 8.76 -8.19
CA GLY A 9 9.89 8.73 -7.09
C GLY A 9 9.73 7.51 -6.16
N LEU A 10 8.52 7.00 -5.97
CA LEU A 10 8.27 5.84 -5.11
C LEU A 10 8.65 4.51 -5.78
N GLN A 11 8.61 4.42 -7.10
CA GLN A 11 9.06 3.22 -7.82
C GLN A 11 10.58 3.01 -7.75
N GLY A 12 11.35 4.08 -7.58
CA GLY A 12 12.82 4.01 -7.46
C GLY A 12 13.32 3.47 -6.11
N PHE A 13 12.53 3.59 -5.05
CA PHE A 13 12.96 3.18 -3.71
C PHE A 13 12.76 1.68 -3.41
N ALA A 14 11.87 1.01 -4.16
CA ALA A 14 11.58 -0.42 -3.99
C ALA A 14 12.65 -1.37 -4.58
N ARG A 15 13.75 -0.85 -5.17
CA ARG A 15 14.78 -1.64 -5.85
C ARG A 15 16.03 -1.96 -5.02
N ARG A 16 15.93 -2.27 -3.75
CA ARG A 16 17.10 -2.82 -3.03
C ARG A 16 16.79 -4.12 -2.30
N HIS A 17 17.38 -5.18 -2.90
CA HIS A 17 17.87 -6.44 -2.33
C HIS A 17 16.88 -7.55 -1.96
N HIS A 18 16.87 -8.63 -2.76
CA HIS A 18 17.59 -9.86 -2.43
C HIS A 18 17.62 -10.81 -3.63
N ASN A 19 18.81 -11.10 -4.14
CA ASN A 19 19.09 -12.16 -5.11
C ASN A 19 18.92 -13.52 -4.44
N ILE A 20 17.90 -14.31 -4.83
CA ILE A 20 17.83 -15.75 -4.60
C ILE A 20 17.56 -16.42 -5.94
N PRO A 21 18.54 -17.14 -6.54
CA PRO A 21 18.47 -17.59 -7.93
C PRO A 21 17.46 -18.73 -8.19
N PHE A 22 16.92 -19.40 -7.17
CA PHE A 22 15.99 -20.50 -7.34
C PHE A 22 14.55 -20.09 -7.69
N ARG A 23 14.14 -18.84 -7.42
CA ARG A 23 12.77 -18.31 -7.65
C ARG A 23 12.51 -17.84 -9.08
N ARG A 24 13.53 -17.80 -9.94
CA ARG A 24 13.41 -17.16 -11.28
C ARG A 24 12.58 -17.97 -12.27
N ARG A 25 12.56 -19.30 -12.16
CA ARG A 25 11.90 -20.20 -13.14
C ARG A 25 10.38 -20.27 -13.03
N ILE A 26 9.82 -20.09 -11.84
CA ILE A 26 8.35 -20.10 -11.63
C ILE A 26 7.72 -18.74 -12.01
N ARG A 27 8.54 -17.70 -12.08
CA ARG A 27 8.12 -16.31 -12.32
C ARG A 27 7.65 -16.05 -13.76
N ASP A 28 8.21 -16.74 -14.73
CA ASP A 28 7.92 -16.47 -16.16
C ASP A 28 6.61 -17.13 -16.63
N GLU A 29 6.20 -18.25 -16.03
CA GLU A 29 4.95 -18.93 -16.38
C GLU A 29 3.69 -18.30 -15.74
N GLN A 30 3.84 -17.62 -14.62
CA GLN A 30 2.73 -16.98 -13.88
C GLN A 30 2.60 -15.48 -14.16
N ALA A 31 3.49 -14.89 -14.93
CA ALA A 31 3.53 -13.45 -15.18
C ALA A 31 2.22 -12.89 -15.76
N PRO A 32 1.54 -13.52 -16.75
CA PRO A 32 0.29 -13.00 -17.30
C PRO A 32 -0.88 -13.05 -16.30
N GLU A 33 -0.92 -14.07 -15.45
CA GLU A 33 -1.95 -14.21 -14.41
C GLU A 33 -1.78 -13.14 -13.32
N TYR A 34 -0.54 -12.86 -12.93
CA TYR A 34 -0.25 -11.82 -11.95
C TYR A 34 -0.53 -10.41 -12.47
N GLU A 35 -0.38 -10.15 -13.76
CA GLU A 35 -0.73 -8.82 -14.31
C GLU A 35 -2.22 -8.53 -14.18
N GLY A 36 -3.09 -9.46 -14.55
CA GLY A 36 -4.53 -9.31 -14.40
C GLY A 36 -4.97 -9.13 -12.94
N LEU A 37 -4.42 -9.97 -12.04
CA LEU A 37 -4.69 -9.89 -10.61
C LEU A 37 -4.15 -8.60 -9.98
N SER A 38 -2.94 -8.16 -10.38
CA SER A 38 -2.35 -6.92 -9.88
C SER A 38 -3.16 -5.69 -10.29
N HIS A 39 -3.66 -5.67 -11.53
CA HIS A 39 -4.52 -4.60 -12.01
C HIS A 39 -5.83 -4.55 -11.22
N ARG A 40 -6.48 -5.70 -11.03
CA ARG A 40 -7.72 -5.81 -10.25
C ARG A 40 -7.51 -5.41 -8.78
N LEU A 41 -6.41 -5.83 -8.16
CA LEU A 41 -6.05 -5.44 -6.81
C LEU A 41 -5.87 -3.92 -6.68
N LYS A 42 -5.16 -3.29 -7.64
CA LYS A 42 -5.02 -1.83 -7.68
C LYS A 42 -6.37 -1.12 -7.84
N GLN A 43 -7.26 -1.63 -8.68
CA GLN A 43 -8.62 -1.08 -8.82
C GLN A 43 -9.42 -1.14 -7.51
N LEU A 44 -9.36 -2.24 -6.76
CA LEU A 44 -10.01 -2.35 -5.46
C LEU A 44 -9.42 -1.35 -4.45
N MET A 45 -8.12 -1.19 -4.43
CA MET A 45 -7.45 -0.26 -3.52
C MET A 45 -7.72 1.20 -3.89
N GLN A 46 -7.57 1.57 -5.16
CA GLN A 46 -7.69 2.97 -5.61
C GLN A 46 -9.13 3.40 -5.90
N GLY A 47 -9.96 2.52 -6.46
CA GLY A 47 -11.33 2.82 -6.84
C GLY A 47 -12.29 2.72 -5.67
N GLN A 48 -12.20 1.64 -4.87
CA GLN A 48 -13.10 1.41 -3.73
C GLN A 48 -12.49 1.88 -2.40
N HIS A 49 -11.23 2.31 -2.39
CA HIS A 49 -10.53 2.76 -1.19
C HIS A 49 -10.58 1.76 -0.02
N LEU A 50 -10.48 0.45 -0.31
CA LEU A 50 -10.60 -0.59 0.70
C LEU A 50 -9.60 -0.42 1.86
N TYR A 51 -8.45 0.20 1.60
CA TYR A 51 -7.44 0.51 2.62
C TYR A 51 -7.97 1.41 3.76
N ARG A 52 -9.03 2.20 3.53
CA ARG A 52 -9.65 3.04 4.58
C ARG A 52 -10.39 2.23 5.64
N ASN A 53 -10.74 0.97 5.34
CA ASN A 53 -11.29 0.08 6.35
C ASN A 53 -10.18 -0.34 7.34
N PRO A 54 -10.26 0.06 8.61
CA PRO A 54 -9.23 -0.28 9.61
C PRO A 54 -9.16 -1.78 9.91
N ASN A 55 -10.24 -2.53 9.61
CA ASN A 55 -10.34 -3.98 9.81
C ASN A 55 -9.98 -4.79 8.56
N LEU A 56 -9.52 -4.14 7.49
CA LEU A 56 -9.06 -4.84 6.29
C LEU A 56 -7.95 -5.82 6.64
N ASN A 57 -8.11 -7.07 6.25
CA ASN A 57 -7.16 -8.14 6.48
C ASN A 57 -6.95 -8.97 5.20
N LEU A 58 -5.95 -9.86 5.22
CA LEU A 58 -5.59 -10.68 4.07
C LEU A 58 -6.77 -11.53 3.56
N ILE A 59 -7.55 -12.11 4.49
CA ILE A 59 -8.68 -12.99 4.14
C ILE A 59 -9.77 -12.18 3.43
N SER A 60 -10.17 -11.04 3.99
CA SER A 60 -11.20 -10.19 3.39
C SER A 60 -10.78 -9.64 2.02
N LEU A 61 -9.52 -9.21 1.87
CA LEU A 61 -9.03 -8.71 0.59
C LEU A 61 -8.91 -9.82 -0.45
N SER A 62 -8.50 -11.03 -0.07
CA SER A 62 -8.46 -12.18 -0.98
C SER A 62 -9.86 -12.60 -1.44
N ALA A 63 -10.87 -12.50 -0.57
CA ALA A 63 -12.27 -12.76 -0.93
C ALA A 63 -12.80 -11.74 -1.95
N GLU A 64 -12.47 -10.46 -1.81
CA GLU A 64 -12.81 -9.41 -2.79
C GLU A 64 -12.18 -9.66 -4.17
N LEU A 65 -10.98 -10.23 -4.20
CA LEU A 65 -10.31 -10.63 -5.44
C LEU A 65 -10.83 -11.96 -6.00
N GLY A 66 -11.53 -12.77 -5.20
CA GLY A 66 -11.99 -14.10 -5.58
C GLY A 66 -10.85 -15.12 -5.69
N ILE A 67 -9.80 -14.97 -4.90
CA ILE A 67 -8.62 -15.86 -4.87
C ILE A 67 -8.34 -16.36 -3.44
N PRO A 68 -7.66 -17.50 -3.28
CA PRO A 68 -7.24 -17.95 -1.95
C PRO A 68 -6.22 -17.00 -1.29
N PRO A 69 -6.20 -16.88 0.06
CA PRO A 69 -5.25 -16.00 0.76
C PRO A 69 -3.77 -16.26 0.46
N TYR A 70 -3.38 -17.53 0.24
CA TYR A 70 -2.00 -17.86 -0.11
C TYR A 70 -1.59 -17.27 -1.47
N GLN A 71 -2.51 -17.26 -2.45
CA GLN A 71 -2.26 -16.69 -3.77
C GLN A 71 -2.09 -15.17 -3.70
N LEU A 72 -2.89 -14.49 -2.88
CA LEU A 72 -2.70 -13.07 -2.61
C LEU A 72 -1.33 -12.80 -1.96
N THR A 73 -0.93 -13.64 -0.98
CA THR A 73 0.39 -13.53 -0.36
C THR A 73 1.51 -13.67 -1.37
N GLN A 74 1.41 -14.64 -2.28
CA GLN A 74 2.39 -14.81 -3.37
C GLN A 74 2.42 -13.62 -4.31
N LEU A 75 1.25 -13.12 -4.75
CA LEU A 75 1.14 -11.94 -5.60
C LEU A 75 1.83 -10.72 -4.94
N LEU A 76 1.55 -10.48 -3.65
CA LEU A 76 2.13 -9.34 -2.92
C LEU A 76 3.65 -9.48 -2.80
N ASN A 77 4.14 -10.67 -2.44
CA ASN A 77 5.57 -10.88 -2.25
C ASN A 77 6.34 -10.91 -3.58
N ASP A 78 5.81 -11.55 -4.60
CA ASP A 78 6.53 -11.80 -5.84
C ASP A 78 6.39 -10.65 -6.86
N HIS A 79 5.21 -10.05 -6.96
CA HIS A 79 4.96 -8.95 -7.90
C HIS A 79 5.18 -7.57 -7.26
N PHE A 80 4.65 -7.33 -6.05
CA PHE A 80 4.78 -6.04 -5.36
C PHE A 80 6.00 -5.95 -4.44
N GLN A 81 6.68 -7.05 -4.13
CA GLN A 81 7.82 -7.10 -3.20
C GLN A 81 7.48 -6.58 -1.80
N GLN A 82 6.23 -6.77 -1.38
CA GLN A 82 5.70 -6.30 -0.10
C GLN A 82 4.90 -7.39 0.59
N ASN A 83 4.88 -7.40 1.92
CA ASN A 83 3.87 -8.15 2.65
C ASN A 83 2.54 -7.38 2.68
N PHE A 84 1.47 -8.04 3.13
CA PHE A 84 0.13 -7.47 3.18
C PHE A 84 0.06 -6.13 3.96
N ASN A 85 0.68 -6.09 5.14
CA ASN A 85 0.64 -4.90 5.98
C ASN A 85 1.37 -3.71 5.33
N ASP A 86 2.52 -3.96 4.74
CA ASP A 86 3.29 -2.93 4.04
C ASP A 86 2.54 -2.42 2.82
N PHE A 87 1.93 -3.32 2.06
CA PHE A 87 1.14 -2.97 0.88
C PHE A 87 -0.05 -2.06 1.26
N VAL A 88 -0.86 -2.45 2.23
CA VAL A 88 -2.02 -1.65 2.67
C VAL A 88 -1.57 -0.33 3.31
N ASN A 89 -0.53 -0.37 4.14
CA ASN A 89 -0.04 0.83 4.81
C ASN A 89 0.56 1.86 3.85
N THR A 90 1.11 1.44 2.71
CA THR A 90 1.55 2.38 1.66
C THR A 90 0.38 3.23 1.16
N TYR A 91 -0.75 2.63 0.81
CA TYR A 91 -1.95 3.36 0.40
C TYR A 91 -2.48 4.29 1.51
N ARG A 92 -2.50 3.81 2.76
CA ARG A 92 -2.93 4.62 3.91
C ARG A 92 -2.03 5.82 4.17
N VAL A 93 -0.72 5.68 4.00
CA VAL A 93 0.23 6.80 4.14
C VAL A 93 0.02 7.82 3.02
N GLU A 94 -0.12 7.38 1.78
CA GLU A 94 -0.40 8.27 0.64
C GLU A 94 -1.70 9.04 0.86
N GLU A 95 -2.74 8.37 1.34
CA GLU A 95 -4.01 9.00 1.69
C GLU A 95 -3.86 10.01 2.83
N ALA A 96 -3.14 9.67 3.89
CA ALA A 96 -2.89 10.59 5.00
C ALA A 96 -2.14 11.86 4.53
N ILE A 97 -1.18 11.72 3.62
CA ILE A 97 -0.47 12.85 3.01
C ILE A 97 -1.44 13.70 2.19
N ARG A 98 -2.28 13.08 1.38
CA ARG A 98 -3.30 13.77 0.59
C ARG A 98 -4.25 14.57 1.49
N LEU A 99 -4.82 13.92 2.52
CA LEU A 99 -5.75 14.54 3.46
C LEU A 99 -5.08 15.68 4.26
N SER A 100 -3.80 15.54 4.61
CA SER A 100 -3.08 16.59 5.36
C SER A 100 -2.91 17.90 4.60
N ARG A 101 -3.02 17.85 3.27
CA ARG A 101 -2.91 19.00 2.37
C ARG A 101 -4.27 19.55 1.91
N ASP A 102 -5.34 18.83 2.21
CA ASP A 102 -6.69 19.19 1.81
C ASP A 102 -7.30 20.15 2.85
N PRO A 103 -7.71 21.37 2.45
CA PRO A 103 -8.33 22.34 3.34
C PRO A 103 -9.58 21.82 4.07
N ALA A 104 -10.32 20.89 3.46
CA ALA A 104 -11.51 20.28 4.06
C ALA A 104 -11.17 19.52 5.36
N TYR A 105 -9.93 19.03 5.49
CA TYR A 105 -9.45 18.26 6.63
C TYR A 105 -8.52 19.07 7.57
N ALA A 106 -8.40 20.40 7.35
CA ALA A 106 -7.53 21.25 8.16
C ALA A 106 -7.90 21.29 9.64
N HIS A 107 -9.16 21.00 9.98
CA HIS A 107 -9.67 20.94 11.35
C HIS A 107 -9.23 19.66 12.10
N LEU A 108 -8.73 18.64 11.41
CA LEU A 108 -8.31 17.39 12.02
C LEU A 108 -6.86 17.46 12.53
N SER A 109 -6.63 16.76 13.66
CA SER A 109 -5.27 16.46 14.10
C SER A 109 -4.59 15.46 13.15
N LEU A 110 -3.25 15.31 13.22
CA LEU A 110 -2.54 14.27 12.48
C LEU A 110 -3.04 12.86 12.79
N LEU A 111 -3.46 12.62 14.03
CA LEU A 111 -4.05 11.34 14.42
C LEU A 111 -5.46 11.17 13.83
N GLY A 112 -6.26 12.23 13.77
CA GLY A 112 -7.56 12.23 13.10
C GLY A 112 -7.40 11.89 11.62
N ILE A 113 -6.45 12.52 10.94
CA ILE A 113 -6.10 12.22 9.54
C ILE A 113 -5.67 10.75 9.37
N ALA A 114 -4.88 10.21 10.32
CA ALA A 114 -4.47 8.81 10.29
C ALA A 114 -5.67 7.85 10.36
N PHE A 115 -6.65 8.14 11.22
CA PHE A 115 -7.87 7.34 11.33
C PHE A 115 -8.73 7.42 10.06
N GLU A 116 -8.89 8.61 9.48
CA GLU A 116 -9.57 8.78 8.18
C GLU A 116 -8.88 8.00 7.04
N ALA A 117 -7.56 7.90 7.09
CA ALA A 117 -6.78 7.10 6.14
C ALA A 117 -6.87 5.58 6.40
N GLY A 118 -7.52 5.14 7.48
CA GLY A 118 -7.74 3.72 7.80
C GLY A 118 -6.77 3.11 8.81
N PHE A 119 -5.88 3.90 9.43
CA PHE A 119 -5.08 3.40 10.54
C PHE A 119 -5.94 3.22 11.79
N ASN A 120 -5.64 2.18 12.58
CA ASN A 120 -6.32 1.91 13.84
C ASN A 120 -5.47 2.26 15.09
N SER A 121 -4.22 2.68 14.89
CA SER A 121 -3.37 3.11 16.00
C SER A 121 -2.31 4.12 15.57
N LYS A 122 -1.98 5.02 16.49
CA LYS A 122 -0.89 6.00 16.32
C LYS A 122 0.47 5.34 16.08
N ALA A 123 0.74 4.23 16.78
CA ALA A 123 2.01 3.52 16.67
C ALA A 123 2.20 2.93 15.25
N THR A 124 1.16 2.31 14.69
CA THR A 124 1.20 1.77 13.32
C THR A 124 1.34 2.90 12.30
N PHE A 125 0.60 3.99 12.45
CA PHE A 125 0.72 5.17 11.60
C PHE A 125 2.14 5.72 11.58
N ASN A 126 2.73 5.98 12.75
CA ASN A 126 4.08 6.54 12.85
C ASN A 126 5.13 5.64 12.19
N ARG A 127 5.05 4.32 12.42
CA ARG A 127 5.97 3.35 11.79
C ARG A 127 5.80 3.31 10.27
N ALA A 128 4.55 3.30 9.80
CA ALA A 128 4.26 3.25 8.37
C ALA A 128 4.75 4.52 7.66
N VAL A 129 4.47 5.70 8.20
CA VAL A 129 4.96 6.97 7.65
C VAL A 129 6.47 6.97 7.54
N LYS A 130 7.17 6.61 8.62
CA LYS A 130 8.64 6.57 8.61
C LYS A 130 9.17 5.56 7.60
N LYS A 131 8.55 4.39 7.48
CA LYS A 131 8.95 3.34 6.52
C LYS A 131 8.75 3.78 5.07
N VAL A 132 7.61 4.42 4.76
CA VAL A 132 7.25 4.81 3.40
C VAL A 132 7.96 6.08 2.96
N THR A 133 8.09 7.08 3.83
CA THR A 133 8.58 8.42 3.47
C THR A 133 9.97 8.74 3.99
N GLY A 134 10.50 7.98 4.95
CA GLY A 134 11.72 8.31 5.68
C GLY A 134 11.56 9.44 6.71
N LYS A 135 10.38 10.05 6.80
CA LYS A 135 10.07 11.21 7.64
C LYS A 135 9.16 10.84 8.80
N THR A 136 9.08 11.71 9.78
CA THR A 136 8.07 11.60 10.85
C THR A 136 6.73 12.20 10.38
N PRO A 137 5.59 11.81 10.98
CA PRO A 137 4.29 12.39 10.64
C PRO A 137 4.22 13.92 10.78
N ARG A 138 4.98 14.49 11.72
CA ARG A 138 5.04 15.95 11.92
C ARG A 138 5.68 16.69 10.74
N GLU A 139 6.57 16.04 10.03
CA GLU A 139 7.27 16.60 8.85
C GLU A 139 6.43 16.49 7.56
N LEU A 140 5.26 15.86 7.61
CA LEU A 140 4.35 15.75 6.46
C LEU A 140 3.41 16.96 6.30
N ARG A 141 3.33 17.83 7.31
CA ARG A 141 2.46 19.00 7.35
C ARG A 141 3.15 20.28 6.91
#